data_1e4f5ac353cccb2c7f6e9d457c75f489
#
_entry.id   1e4f5ac353cccb2c7f6e9d457c75f489
#
_cell.length_a   1.000
_cell.length_b   1.000
_cell.length_c   1.000
_cell.angle_alpha   90.00
_cell.angle_beta   90.00
_cell.angle_gamma   90.00
#
_symmetry.space_group_name_H-M   'P 1'
#
loop_
_entity.id
_entity.type
_entity.pdbx_description
1 polymer ?
#
loop_
_entity_poly.entity_id
_entity_poly.type
_entity_poly.pdbx_seq_one_letter_code
_entity_poly.pdbx_strand_id
1 'polypeptide(L)'
;MPQPFTVLNEVFPGDPATMAGLMQPGPDGPIFMINLLKFKDKAVYEDGRETDLTGREAYMIYGRAVAQLLPTFGGVAMFVADVTFLSLGQVGELWDEVAIGVYPKRGDMVRMSLSEEWREIAVHRSAGLDGQLNIETVLSAEAMAMPWLQPILAQIGAKG
;
A
#
# COMPACT_ATOMS: atom_id res chain seq x y z
N MET A 1 6.22 29.99 10.11
CA MET A 1 5.02 29.16 10.06
C MET A 1 5.37 27.82 9.45
N PRO A 2 4.99 26.71 10.09
CA PRO A 2 5.13 25.42 9.41
C PRO A 2 4.33 25.46 8.12
N GLN A 3 4.93 24.93 7.04
CA GLN A 3 4.19 24.75 5.80
C GLN A 3 3.04 23.76 6.06
N PRO A 4 1.84 24.02 5.55
CA PRO A 4 0.76 23.05 5.69
C PRO A 4 1.18 21.77 4.99
N PHE A 5 1.09 20.65 5.69
CA PHE A 5 1.26 19.35 5.06
C PHE A 5 0.04 19.04 4.20
N THR A 6 0.30 18.69 2.96
CA THR A 6 -0.76 18.23 2.07
C THR A 6 -0.64 16.72 1.94
N VAL A 7 -1.70 16.03 2.34
CA VAL A 7 -1.83 14.59 2.06
C VAL A 7 -2.46 14.48 0.69
N LEU A 8 -1.69 13.99 -0.27
CA LEU A 8 -2.15 13.83 -1.64
C LEU A 8 -2.67 12.42 -1.86
N ASN A 9 -3.87 12.33 -2.36
CA ASN A 9 -4.41 11.06 -2.86
C ASN A 9 -3.99 10.89 -4.32
N GLU A 10 -2.68 10.87 -4.55
CA GLU A 10 -2.16 10.58 -5.88
C GLU A 10 -2.20 9.08 -6.10
N VAL A 11 -3.04 8.70 -7.03
CA VAL A 11 -3.11 7.34 -7.50
C VAL A 11 -2.06 7.19 -8.59
N PHE A 12 -1.36 6.10 -8.55
CA PHE A 12 -0.44 5.69 -9.60
C PHE A 12 -1.03 5.89 -11.02
N PRO A 13 -0.27 6.42 -11.96
CA PRO A 13 1.11 6.86 -11.80
C PRO A 13 1.19 8.27 -11.21
N GLY A 14 2.12 8.45 -10.30
CA GLY A 14 2.44 9.77 -9.78
C GLY A 14 3.14 10.65 -10.83
N ASP A 15 4.07 11.47 -10.38
CA ASP A 15 4.87 12.30 -11.28
C ASP A 15 5.82 11.46 -12.16
N PRO A 16 6.31 12.02 -13.29
CA PRO A 16 7.18 11.29 -14.22
C PRO A 16 8.46 10.74 -13.60
N ALA A 17 9.03 11.41 -12.60
CA ALA A 17 10.26 10.95 -11.96
C ALA A 17 9.99 9.71 -11.10
N THR A 18 8.89 9.70 -10.37
CA THR A 18 8.43 8.53 -9.61
C THR A 18 8.17 7.34 -10.54
N MET A 19 7.51 7.58 -11.68
CA MET A 19 7.27 6.53 -12.68
C MET A 19 8.57 5.96 -13.22
N ALA A 20 9.53 6.82 -13.58
CA ALA A 20 10.83 6.37 -14.05
C ALA A 20 11.57 5.54 -12.99
N GLY A 21 11.48 5.94 -11.73
CA GLY A 21 12.04 5.19 -10.59
C GLY A 21 11.41 3.82 -10.44
N LEU A 22 10.09 3.72 -10.56
CA LEU A 22 9.37 2.43 -10.45
C LEU A 22 9.76 1.44 -11.54
N MET A 23 10.16 1.92 -12.70
CA MET A 23 10.59 1.07 -13.80
C MET A 23 12.04 0.58 -13.68
N GLN A 24 12.79 1.06 -12.67
CA GLN A 24 14.13 0.53 -12.38
C GLN A 24 14.01 -0.80 -11.63
N PRO A 25 15.04 -1.67 -11.74
CA PRO A 25 15.00 -3.00 -11.12
C PRO A 25 14.78 -2.98 -9.59
N GLY A 26 15.25 -1.95 -8.90
CA GLY A 26 15.18 -1.87 -7.45
C GLY A 26 16.12 -2.81 -6.73
N PRO A 27 15.89 -3.04 -5.43
CA PRO A 27 16.71 -3.93 -4.61
C PRO A 27 16.65 -5.38 -5.08
N ASP A 28 17.72 -6.12 -4.85
CA ASP A 28 17.75 -7.57 -5.01
C ASP A 28 17.14 -8.22 -3.76
N GLY A 29 15.97 -8.79 -3.89
CA GLY A 29 15.31 -9.48 -2.81
C GLY A 29 13.99 -8.82 -2.41
N PRO A 30 13.38 -9.30 -1.31
CA PRO A 30 12.05 -8.84 -0.93
C PRO A 30 12.02 -7.36 -0.57
N ILE A 31 10.97 -6.69 -1.01
CA ILE A 31 10.65 -5.33 -0.60
C ILE A 31 9.43 -5.33 0.31
N PHE A 32 9.46 -4.48 1.31
CA PHE A 32 8.39 -4.30 2.29
C PHE A 32 7.81 -2.90 2.06
N MET A 33 6.65 -2.86 1.41
CA MET A 33 6.00 -1.60 1.06
C MET A 33 5.17 -1.11 2.22
N ILE A 34 5.61 -0.02 2.83
CA ILE A 34 4.89 0.63 3.92
C ILE A 34 3.88 1.58 3.32
N ASN A 35 2.62 1.35 3.60
CA ASN A 35 1.54 2.23 3.20
C ASN A 35 1.04 2.99 4.42
N LEU A 36 1.06 4.31 4.34
CA LEU A 36 0.38 5.18 5.28
C LEU A 36 -0.90 5.68 4.60
N LEU A 37 -2.03 5.44 5.24
CA LEU A 37 -3.34 5.62 4.63
C LEU A 37 -4.16 6.66 5.39
N LYS A 38 -4.79 7.57 4.64
CA LYS A 38 -5.78 8.52 5.13
C LYS A 38 -7.08 8.26 4.41
N PHE A 39 -8.16 8.02 5.16
CA PHE A 39 -9.46 7.71 4.57
C PHE A 39 -10.33 8.95 4.44
N LYS A 40 -11.15 8.98 3.40
CA LYS A 40 -12.27 9.91 3.29
C LYS A 40 -13.32 9.60 4.35
N ASP A 41 -14.04 10.59 4.80
CA ASP A 41 -15.20 10.38 5.70
C ASP A 41 -16.27 9.55 4.98
N LYS A 42 -16.57 9.90 3.74
CA LYS A 42 -17.49 9.18 2.86
C LYS A 42 -16.76 8.79 1.59
N ALA A 43 -16.95 7.55 1.14
CA ALA A 43 -16.38 7.10 -0.12
C ALA A 43 -16.95 7.89 -1.30
N VAL A 44 -16.08 8.18 -2.28
CA VAL A 44 -16.47 8.86 -3.52
C VAL A 44 -15.88 8.09 -4.68
N TYR A 45 -16.74 7.43 -5.45
CA TYR A 45 -16.33 6.67 -6.63
C TYR A 45 -16.20 7.59 -7.85
N GLU A 46 -15.12 7.43 -8.60
CA GLU A 46 -14.82 8.24 -9.78
C GLU A 46 -15.84 8.04 -10.91
N ASP A 47 -16.48 6.88 -10.97
CA ASP A 47 -17.54 6.58 -11.95
C ASP A 47 -18.90 7.17 -11.61
N GLY A 48 -19.00 7.90 -10.51
CA GLY A 48 -20.22 8.60 -10.10
C GLY A 48 -21.27 7.73 -9.44
N ARG A 49 -20.99 6.43 -9.20
CA ARG A 49 -21.93 5.57 -8.47
C ARG A 49 -22.21 6.14 -7.08
N GLU A 50 -23.44 6.07 -6.65
CA GLU A 50 -23.84 6.42 -5.29
C GLU A 50 -23.43 5.31 -4.31
N THR A 51 -23.06 5.71 -3.10
CA THR A 51 -22.69 4.77 -2.04
C THR A 51 -22.92 5.39 -0.67
N ASP A 52 -23.27 4.57 0.30
CA ASP A 52 -23.35 4.97 1.71
C ASP A 52 -22.09 4.54 2.50
N LEU A 53 -21.12 3.92 1.84
CA LEU A 53 -19.90 3.48 2.47
C LEU A 53 -19.07 4.67 2.98
N THR A 54 -18.43 4.49 4.13
CA THR A 54 -17.33 5.35 4.55
C THR A 54 -16.11 5.10 3.67
N GLY A 55 -15.15 6.03 3.68
CA GLY A 55 -13.89 5.84 2.98
C GLY A 55 -13.17 4.58 3.44
N ARG A 56 -13.14 4.33 4.75
CA ARG A 56 -12.54 3.11 5.33
C ARG A 56 -13.24 1.84 4.82
N GLU A 57 -14.56 1.81 4.79
CA GLU A 57 -15.32 0.65 4.31
C GLU A 57 -15.03 0.33 2.84
N ALA A 58 -14.99 1.36 1.99
CA ALA A 58 -14.63 1.18 0.58
C ALA A 58 -13.20 0.65 0.45
N TYR A 59 -12.25 1.23 1.18
CA TYR A 59 -10.86 0.75 1.17
C TYR A 59 -10.76 -0.70 1.66
N MET A 60 -11.55 -1.12 2.64
CA MET A 60 -11.56 -2.50 3.12
C MET A 60 -11.98 -3.52 2.05
N ILE A 61 -12.85 -3.13 1.13
CA ILE A 61 -13.19 -3.97 -0.03
C ILE A 61 -11.91 -4.21 -0.86
N TYR A 62 -11.18 -3.15 -1.16
CA TYR A 62 -9.89 -3.25 -1.84
C TYR A 62 -8.89 -4.09 -1.04
N GLY A 63 -8.75 -3.81 0.26
CA GLY A 63 -7.78 -4.47 1.13
C GLY A 63 -7.95 -5.99 1.16
N ARG A 64 -9.19 -6.46 1.26
CA ARG A 64 -9.50 -7.90 1.23
C ARG A 64 -9.18 -8.51 -0.13
N ALA A 65 -9.53 -7.83 -1.19
CA ALA A 65 -9.29 -8.30 -2.55
C ALA A 65 -7.80 -8.33 -2.89
N VAL A 66 -7.05 -7.28 -2.54
CA VAL A 66 -5.61 -7.22 -2.81
C VAL A 66 -4.83 -8.25 -1.99
N ALA A 67 -5.28 -8.55 -0.76
CA ALA A 67 -4.66 -9.59 0.06
C ALA A 67 -4.76 -10.99 -0.59
N GLN A 68 -5.81 -11.22 -1.37
CA GLN A 68 -5.98 -12.45 -2.15
C GLN A 68 -5.20 -12.39 -3.47
N LEU A 69 -5.03 -11.22 -4.05
CA LEU A 69 -4.32 -11.04 -5.31
C LEU A 69 -2.79 -11.11 -5.13
N LEU A 70 -2.26 -10.55 -4.04
CA LEU A 70 -0.82 -10.50 -3.75
C LEU A 70 -0.10 -11.85 -3.94
N PRO A 71 -0.60 -12.98 -3.42
CA PRO A 71 0.07 -14.25 -3.58
C PRO A 71 0.22 -14.71 -5.04
N THR A 72 -0.66 -14.27 -5.93
CA THR A 72 -0.55 -14.60 -7.36
C THR A 72 0.64 -13.90 -8.04
N PHE A 73 1.17 -12.87 -7.40
CA PHE A 73 2.40 -12.16 -7.79
C PHE A 73 3.58 -12.47 -6.85
N GLY A 74 3.46 -13.52 -6.06
CA GLY A 74 4.52 -13.97 -5.15
C GLY A 74 4.62 -13.17 -3.85
N GLY A 75 3.69 -12.28 -3.58
CA GLY A 75 3.68 -11.41 -2.41
C GLY A 75 2.77 -11.89 -1.28
N VAL A 76 2.72 -11.10 -0.23
CA VAL A 76 1.86 -11.35 0.93
C VAL A 76 1.47 -10.03 1.61
N ALA A 77 0.22 -9.94 2.07
CA ALA A 77 -0.22 -8.88 2.97
C ALA A 77 0.25 -9.25 4.38
N MET A 78 1.25 -8.52 4.89
CA MET A 78 1.94 -8.90 6.12
C MET A 78 1.30 -8.30 7.37
N PHE A 79 0.85 -7.06 7.28
CA PHE A 79 0.51 -6.28 8.47
C PHE A 79 -0.50 -5.19 8.12
N VAL A 80 -1.50 -5.04 8.97
CA VAL A 80 -2.45 -3.93 8.92
C VAL A 80 -2.74 -3.51 10.36
N ALA A 81 -2.62 -2.22 10.64
CA ALA A 81 -2.87 -1.69 11.98
C ALA A 81 -3.44 -0.28 11.94
N ASP A 82 -4.40 -0.01 12.81
CA ASP A 82 -4.93 1.32 13.00
C ASP A 82 -3.93 2.21 13.74
N VAL A 83 -3.76 3.44 13.24
CA VAL A 83 -2.98 4.46 13.93
C VAL A 83 -3.83 5.05 15.04
N THR A 84 -3.33 5.03 16.26
CA THR A 84 -4.09 5.46 17.43
C THR A 84 -3.56 6.74 18.06
N PHE A 85 -2.26 7.00 17.94
CA PHE A 85 -1.64 8.14 18.64
C PHE A 85 -0.26 8.46 18.06
N LEU A 86 0.05 9.73 17.94
CA LEU A 86 1.39 10.22 17.61
C LEU A 86 2.16 10.49 18.90
N SER A 87 3.05 9.60 19.26
CA SER A 87 3.80 9.70 20.52
C SER A 87 5.02 10.63 20.44
N LEU A 88 5.50 10.91 19.24
CA LEU A 88 6.68 11.74 19.01
C LEU A 88 6.60 12.37 17.62
N GLY A 89 6.98 13.62 17.50
CA GLY A 89 7.07 14.34 16.24
C GLY A 89 5.88 15.24 15.97
N GLN A 90 5.82 15.74 14.74
CA GLN A 90 4.74 16.60 14.25
C GLN A 90 4.33 16.17 12.85
N VAL A 91 3.05 16.23 12.58
CA VAL A 91 2.48 15.97 11.26
C VAL A 91 1.29 16.91 11.07
N GLY A 92 1.01 17.32 9.85
CA GLY A 92 -0.14 18.18 9.57
C GLY A 92 -1.45 17.49 9.87
N GLU A 93 -1.59 16.26 9.43
CA GLU A 93 -2.77 15.42 9.67
C GLU A 93 -2.31 13.99 9.93
N LEU A 94 -2.73 13.41 11.05
CA LEU A 94 -2.30 12.06 11.42
C LEU A 94 -2.93 11.04 10.49
N TRP A 95 -2.13 10.06 10.08
CA TRP A 95 -2.57 8.93 9.29
C TRP A 95 -3.56 8.05 10.06
N ASP A 96 -4.45 7.36 9.34
CA ASP A 96 -5.47 6.50 9.95
C ASP A 96 -5.02 5.06 10.10
N GLU A 97 -4.23 4.57 9.14
CA GLU A 97 -3.84 3.15 9.09
C GLU A 97 -2.46 2.97 8.49
N VAL A 98 -1.74 1.97 8.97
CA VAL A 98 -0.50 1.47 8.37
C VAL A 98 -0.77 0.07 7.82
N ALA A 99 -0.38 -0.16 6.57
CA ALA A 99 -0.45 -1.47 5.95
C ALA A 99 0.90 -1.80 5.31
N ILE A 100 1.35 -3.05 5.44
CA ILE A 100 2.60 -3.49 4.85
C ILE A 100 2.33 -4.66 3.92
N GLY A 101 2.62 -4.45 2.64
CA GLY A 101 2.62 -5.49 1.62
C GLY A 101 4.05 -5.89 1.28
N VAL A 102 4.30 -7.18 1.12
CA VAL A 102 5.63 -7.70 0.79
C VAL A 102 5.60 -8.29 -0.61
N TYR A 103 6.60 -7.96 -1.40
CA TYR A 103 6.77 -8.47 -2.76
C TYR A 103 8.16 -9.08 -2.92
N PRO A 104 8.33 -10.11 -3.78
CA PRO A 104 9.66 -10.66 -4.03
C PRO A 104 10.63 -9.62 -4.56
N LYS A 105 10.14 -8.73 -5.43
CA LYS A 105 10.90 -7.62 -6.05
C LYS A 105 9.97 -6.47 -6.41
N ARG A 106 10.55 -5.30 -6.63
CA ARG A 106 9.80 -4.13 -7.12
C ARG A 106 9.00 -4.44 -8.39
N GLY A 107 9.61 -5.18 -9.34
CA GLY A 107 8.95 -5.56 -10.59
C GLY A 107 7.67 -6.36 -10.41
N ASP A 108 7.58 -7.17 -9.36
CA ASP A 108 6.36 -7.93 -9.05
C ASP A 108 5.23 -7.02 -8.61
N MET A 109 5.52 -6.02 -7.80
CA MET A 109 4.54 -4.99 -7.42
C MET A 109 4.07 -4.21 -8.66
N VAL A 110 4.99 -3.81 -9.53
CA VAL A 110 4.66 -3.08 -10.76
C VAL A 110 3.78 -3.93 -11.67
N ARG A 111 4.13 -5.20 -11.86
CA ARG A 111 3.30 -6.14 -12.65
C ARG A 111 1.88 -6.27 -12.11
N MET A 112 1.75 -6.39 -10.79
CA MET A 112 0.43 -6.43 -10.15
C MET A 112 -0.35 -5.15 -10.43
N SER A 113 0.27 -4.00 -10.20
CA SER A 113 -0.37 -2.68 -10.39
C SER A 113 -0.80 -2.42 -11.84
N LEU A 114 -0.19 -3.10 -12.81
CA LEU A 114 -0.54 -2.99 -14.21
C LEU A 114 -1.54 -4.08 -14.66
N SER A 115 -1.85 -5.05 -13.80
CA SER A 115 -2.78 -6.12 -14.12
C SER A 115 -4.22 -5.64 -14.21
N GLU A 116 -5.02 -6.36 -14.97
CA GLU A 116 -6.45 -6.08 -15.08
C GLU A 116 -7.16 -6.35 -13.75
N GLU A 117 -6.80 -7.43 -13.09
CA GLU A 117 -7.33 -7.82 -11.79
C GLU A 117 -7.14 -6.73 -10.73
N TRP A 118 -5.96 -6.11 -10.73
CA TRP A 118 -5.72 -5.00 -9.81
C TRP A 118 -6.57 -3.77 -10.15
N ARG A 119 -6.70 -3.45 -11.44
CA ARG A 119 -7.50 -2.30 -11.88
C ARG A 119 -8.97 -2.42 -11.48
N GLU A 120 -9.51 -3.64 -11.53
CA GLU A 120 -10.90 -3.90 -11.11
C GLU A 120 -11.13 -3.59 -9.64
N ILE A 121 -10.18 -3.91 -8.77
CA ILE A 121 -10.32 -3.66 -7.33
C ILE A 121 -9.86 -2.27 -6.91
N ALA A 122 -8.99 -1.63 -7.69
CA ALA A 122 -8.41 -0.33 -7.37
C ALA A 122 -9.45 0.80 -7.31
N VAL A 123 -10.61 0.64 -7.91
CA VAL A 123 -11.71 1.61 -7.83
C VAL A 123 -12.16 1.83 -6.38
N HIS A 124 -12.14 0.78 -5.57
CA HIS A 124 -12.50 0.86 -4.14
C HIS A 124 -11.40 1.56 -3.33
N ARG A 125 -10.14 1.35 -3.68
CA ARG A 125 -9.01 2.06 -3.10
C ARG A 125 -9.13 3.56 -3.34
N SER A 126 -9.31 3.97 -4.58
CA SER A 126 -9.45 5.39 -4.95
C SER A 126 -10.69 6.01 -4.33
N ALA A 127 -11.79 5.27 -4.22
CA ALA A 127 -13.01 5.75 -3.61
C ALA A 127 -12.85 6.05 -2.11
N GLY A 128 -12.02 5.28 -1.42
CA GLY A 128 -11.87 5.37 0.03
C GLY A 128 -10.75 6.26 0.52
N LEU A 129 -9.70 6.49 -0.29
CA LEU A 129 -8.51 7.21 0.15
C LEU A 129 -8.60 8.71 -0.08
N ASP A 130 -8.32 9.47 0.97
CA ASP A 130 -8.06 10.91 0.90
C ASP A 130 -6.57 11.19 0.69
N GLY A 131 -5.71 10.27 1.10
CA GLY A 131 -4.28 10.35 0.88
C GLY A 131 -3.56 9.05 1.14
N GLN A 132 -2.38 8.90 0.56
CA GLN A 132 -1.53 7.73 0.77
C GLN A 132 -0.06 8.08 0.56
N LEU A 133 0.80 7.49 1.40
CA LEU A 133 2.21 7.32 1.09
C LEU A 133 2.48 5.82 0.92
N ASN A 134 3.27 5.50 -0.08
CA ASN A 134 3.69 4.14 -0.37
C ASN A 134 5.22 4.13 -0.43
N ILE A 135 5.85 3.55 0.60
CA ILE A 135 7.29 3.68 0.85
C ILE A 135 7.94 2.32 0.70
N GLU A 136 8.85 2.19 -0.26
CA GLU A 136 9.64 0.98 -0.44
C GLU A 136 10.69 0.88 0.66
N THR A 137 10.77 -0.27 1.32
CA THR A 137 11.80 -0.58 2.30
C THR A 137 12.38 -1.97 2.08
N VAL A 138 13.61 -2.16 2.56
CA VAL A 138 14.25 -3.47 2.66
C VAL A 138 14.65 -3.71 4.11
N LEU A 139 14.55 -4.95 4.56
CA LEU A 139 14.93 -5.28 5.92
C LEU A 139 16.44 -5.41 6.06
N SER A 140 16.98 -5.04 7.24
CA SER A 140 18.35 -5.35 7.61
C SER A 140 18.57 -6.87 7.73
N ALA A 141 19.82 -7.30 7.67
CA ALA A 141 20.15 -8.72 7.84
C ALA A 141 19.66 -9.25 9.21
N GLU A 142 19.75 -8.43 10.25
CA GLU A 142 19.26 -8.78 11.59
C GLU A 142 17.74 -8.96 11.60
N ALA A 143 17.02 -8.06 10.96
CA ALA A 143 15.56 -8.17 10.87
C ALA A 143 15.13 -9.38 10.04
N MET A 144 15.85 -9.68 8.95
CA MET A 144 15.59 -10.87 8.11
C MET A 144 15.78 -12.17 8.87
N ALA A 145 16.63 -12.19 9.90
CA ALA A 145 16.90 -13.36 10.72
C ALA A 145 15.89 -13.56 11.87
N MET A 146 14.96 -12.64 12.08
CA MET A 146 13.98 -12.74 13.16
C MET A 146 13.06 -13.97 12.99
N PRO A 147 12.90 -14.81 14.04
CA PRO A 147 12.11 -16.04 13.92
C PRO A 147 10.66 -15.84 13.51
N TRP A 148 10.02 -14.79 13.99
CA TRP A 148 8.61 -14.50 13.68
C TRP A 148 8.38 -14.12 12.22
N LEU A 149 9.44 -13.67 11.54
CA LEU A 149 9.37 -13.27 10.13
C LEU A 149 9.50 -14.46 9.18
N GLN A 150 10.10 -15.57 9.63
CA GLN A 150 10.38 -16.72 8.77
C GLN A 150 9.15 -17.30 8.07
N PRO A 151 8.00 -17.46 8.74
CA PRO A 151 6.78 -17.94 8.07
C PRO A 151 6.29 -17.01 6.95
N ILE A 152 6.51 -15.71 7.10
CA ILE A 152 6.16 -14.71 6.08
C ILE A 152 7.11 -14.82 4.90
N LEU A 153 8.40 -14.86 5.15
CA LEU A 153 9.42 -14.99 4.11
C LEU A 153 9.26 -16.28 3.30
N ALA A 154 8.82 -17.36 3.95
CA ALA A 154 8.56 -18.63 3.28
C ALA A 154 7.40 -18.57 2.28
N GLN A 155 6.51 -17.61 2.40
CA GLN A 155 5.38 -17.42 1.48
C GLN A 155 5.76 -16.59 0.25
N ILE A 156 6.83 -15.81 0.33
CA ILE A 156 7.25 -14.89 -0.73
C ILE A 156 7.85 -15.68 -1.89
N GLY A 157 7.28 -15.51 -3.10
CA GLY A 157 7.75 -16.23 -4.28
C GLY A 157 7.35 -17.71 -4.33
N ALA A 158 6.58 -18.22 -3.35
CA ALA A 158 6.21 -19.63 -3.30
C ALA A 158 5.26 -20.07 -4.41
N LYS A 159 4.64 -19.11 -5.09
CA LYS A 159 3.81 -19.37 -6.28
C LYS A 159 4.48 -18.71 -7.48
N GLY A 160 5.17 -19.52 -8.20
CA GLY A 160 5.67 -19.17 -9.53
C GLY A 160 4.55 -19.19 -10.57
#